data_7cbccf06cab6a9bbe70caa72197c8d26
#
_entry.id   7cbccf06cab6a9bbe70caa72197c8d26
#
_cell.length_a   1.000
_cell.length_b   1.000
_cell.length_c   1.000
_cell.angle_alpha   90.00
_cell.angle_beta   90.00
_cell.angle_gamma   90.00
#
_symmetry.space_group_name_H-M   'P 1'
#
loop_
_entity.id
_entity.type
_entity.pdbx_description
1 polymer ?
#
loop_
_entity_poly.entity_id
_entity_poly.type
_entity_poly.pdbx_seq_one_letter_code
_entity_poly.pdbx_strand_id
1 'polypeptide(L)'
;YAQRCVEGVHHLHTGFGGDVRSIALIQGDALGGGLEMALACHTIVAEEGSGLGLPEVLFGLFPGMGAYSFLCRRVSPHLAEKIILDGRVYSAEEMHAMGVVDVLVKKGEGRAAVEELIRQQQRTPQSYLAMNAARAIAQPVSYDELLEIT
;
A
#
# COMPACT_ATOMS: atom_id res chain seq x y z
N TYR A 1 -5.39 13.98 15.36
CA TYR A 1 -5.79 12.66 14.82
C TYR A 1 -5.17 12.39 13.45
N ALA A 2 -5.37 13.28 12.49
CA ALA A 2 -4.81 13.13 11.14
C ALA A 2 -3.28 13.01 11.17
N GLN A 3 -2.60 13.79 12.00
CA GLN A 3 -1.16 13.75 12.14
C GLN A 3 -0.65 12.37 12.58
N ARG A 4 -1.36 11.71 13.50
CA ARG A 4 -0.98 10.35 13.95
C ARG A 4 -1.20 9.31 12.86
N CYS A 5 -2.25 9.47 12.06
CA CYS A 5 -2.48 8.59 10.91
C CYS A 5 -1.35 8.73 9.88
N VAL A 6 -0.92 9.97 9.61
CA VAL A 6 0.20 10.24 8.69
C VAL A 6 1.50 9.66 9.24
N GLU A 7 1.75 9.78 10.54
CA GLU A 7 2.92 9.14 11.18
C GLU A 7 2.91 7.63 10.97
N GLY A 8 1.75 6.99 11.17
CA GLY A 8 1.61 5.55 11.00
C GLY A 8 1.94 5.08 9.59
N VAL A 9 1.35 5.71 8.57
CA VAL A 9 1.61 5.32 7.18
C VAL A 9 3.04 5.65 6.75
N HIS A 10 3.62 6.73 7.26
CA HIS A 10 5.03 7.06 7.00
C HIS A 10 5.96 5.98 7.55
N HIS A 11 5.72 5.52 8.78
CA HIS A 11 6.51 4.42 9.35
C HIS A 11 6.40 3.14 8.54
N LEU A 12 5.20 2.79 8.08
CA LEU A 12 5.01 1.60 7.23
C LEU A 12 5.78 1.74 5.91
N HIS A 13 5.72 2.91 5.29
CA HIS A 13 6.40 3.15 4.02
C HIS A 13 7.92 3.09 4.16
N THR A 14 8.47 3.67 5.20
CA THR A 14 9.93 3.71 5.43
C THR A 14 10.48 2.41 6.02
N GLY A 15 9.61 1.49 6.46
CA GLY A 15 10.04 0.27 7.14
C GLY A 15 10.67 0.58 8.49
N PHE A 16 10.08 1.53 9.24
CA PHE A 16 10.53 1.93 10.56
C PHE A 16 12.03 2.29 10.59
N GLY A 17 12.41 3.16 9.65
CA GLY A 17 13.81 3.57 9.50
C GLY A 17 14.64 2.66 8.58
N GLY A 18 14.00 1.75 7.86
CA GLY A 18 14.65 0.87 6.88
C GLY A 18 14.98 -0.51 7.40
N ASP A 19 14.66 -0.80 8.68
CA ASP A 19 15.04 -2.07 9.32
C ASP A 19 14.09 -3.23 9.02
N VAL A 20 12.85 -2.93 8.59
CA VAL A 20 11.84 -3.96 8.36
C VAL A 20 11.14 -3.77 7.02
N ARG A 21 10.53 -4.84 6.52
CA ARG A 21 9.65 -4.82 5.36
C ARG A 21 8.22 -5.04 5.84
N SER A 22 7.34 -4.11 5.54
CA SER A 22 5.93 -4.22 5.90
C SER A 22 5.16 -4.99 4.84
N ILE A 23 4.27 -5.87 5.29
CA ILE A 23 3.40 -6.67 4.41
C ILE A 23 1.95 -6.39 4.82
N ALA A 24 1.12 -5.99 3.89
CA ALA A 24 -0.32 -5.88 4.10
C ALA A 24 -1.00 -7.15 3.60
N LEU A 25 -1.83 -7.74 4.43
CA LEU A 25 -2.68 -8.86 4.05
C LEU A 25 -4.13 -8.38 4.01
N ILE A 26 -4.72 -8.42 2.82
CA ILE A 26 -6.11 -8.03 2.60
C ILE A 26 -6.95 -9.29 2.44
N GLN A 27 -7.82 -9.56 3.42
CA GLN A 27 -8.69 -10.75 3.46
C GLN A 27 -10.17 -10.39 3.35
N GLY A 28 -10.48 -9.14 3.12
CA GLY A 28 -11.82 -8.62 2.94
C GLY A 28 -11.71 -7.22 2.35
N ASP A 29 -12.79 -6.44 2.41
CA ASP A 29 -12.77 -5.11 1.81
C ASP A 29 -11.80 -4.17 2.53
N ALA A 30 -10.98 -3.48 1.76
CA ALA A 30 -10.08 -2.44 2.23
C ALA A 30 -10.46 -1.13 1.54
N LEU A 31 -11.14 -0.24 2.28
CA LEU A 31 -11.70 0.99 1.75
C LEU A 31 -11.15 2.19 2.50
N GLY A 32 -10.97 3.30 1.78
CA GLY A 32 -10.53 4.57 2.39
C GLY A 32 -9.19 4.42 3.10
N GLY A 33 -9.14 4.86 4.36
CA GLY A 33 -7.93 4.78 5.19
C GLY A 33 -7.38 3.37 5.34
N GLY A 34 -8.22 2.35 5.31
CA GLY A 34 -7.78 0.95 5.34
C GLY A 34 -6.95 0.60 4.11
N LEU A 35 -7.36 1.05 2.93
CA LEU A 35 -6.55 0.87 1.72
C LEU A 35 -5.28 1.72 1.76
N GLU A 36 -5.36 2.95 2.28
CA GLU A 36 -4.18 3.82 2.39
C GLU A 36 -3.10 3.19 3.28
N MET A 37 -3.47 2.54 4.37
CA MET A 37 -2.51 1.81 5.21
C MET A 37 -1.85 0.67 4.44
N ALA A 38 -2.62 -0.09 3.66
CA ALA A 38 -2.09 -1.17 2.84
C ALA A 38 -1.13 -0.62 1.77
N LEU A 39 -1.50 0.48 1.11
CA LEU A 39 -0.67 1.13 0.08
C LEU A 39 0.68 1.60 0.61
N ALA A 40 0.75 1.96 1.90
CA ALA A 40 1.99 2.36 2.55
C ALA A 40 2.96 1.21 2.76
N CYS A 41 2.46 -0.03 2.82
CA CYS A 41 3.30 -1.21 3.03
C CYS A 41 4.16 -1.52 1.79
N HIS A 42 5.27 -2.22 2.02
CA HIS A 42 6.17 -2.61 0.93
C HIS A 42 5.52 -3.62 -0.02
N THR A 43 4.80 -4.58 0.53
CA THR A 43 4.15 -5.65 -0.24
C THR A 43 2.69 -5.75 0.15
N ILE A 44 1.82 -5.90 -0.85
CA ILE A 44 0.39 -6.11 -0.64
C ILE A 44 0.02 -7.50 -1.16
N VAL A 45 -0.48 -8.33 -0.26
CA VAL A 45 -1.08 -9.63 -0.57
C VAL A 45 -2.59 -9.46 -0.43
N ALA A 46 -3.36 -9.83 -1.45
CA ALA A 46 -4.81 -9.75 -1.40
C ALA A 46 -5.43 -11.08 -1.79
N GLU A 47 -6.52 -11.43 -1.09
CA GLU A 47 -7.33 -12.60 -1.42
C GLU A 47 -8.37 -12.23 -2.47
N GLU A 48 -8.60 -13.13 -3.41
CA GLU A 48 -9.66 -12.99 -4.42
C GLU A 48 -11.01 -12.71 -3.75
N GLY A 49 -11.81 -11.87 -4.36
CA GLY A 49 -13.12 -11.48 -3.84
C GLY A 49 -13.10 -10.29 -2.91
N SER A 50 -11.92 -9.79 -2.54
CA SER A 50 -11.81 -8.56 -1.75
C SER A 50 -12.04 -7.33 -2.62
N GLY A 51 -12.67 -6.29 -2.04
CA GLY A 51 -12.87 -5.00 -2.68
C GLY A 51 -11.89 -3.97 -2.15
N LEU A 52 -11.26 -3.23 -3.06
CA LEU A 52 -10.28 -2.20 -2.72
C LEU A 52 -10.68 -0.87 -3.37
N GLY A 53 -10.82 0.18 -2.58
CA GLY A 53 -11.24 1.46 -3.14
C GLY A 53 -11.00 2.64 -2.23
N LEU A 54 -11.11 3.81 -2.83
CA LEU A 54 -10.95 5.11 -2.16
C LEU A 54 -12.21 5.95 -2.43
N PRO A 55 -13.32 5.66 -1.72
CA PRO A 55 -14.62 6.28 -2.04
C PRO A 55 -14.77 7.70 -1.52
N GLU A 56 -13.76 8.30 -0.94
CA GLU A 56 -13.84 9.62 -0.28
C GLU A 56 -14.38 10.71 -1.21
N VAL A 57 -14.02 10.69 -2.49
CA VAL A 57 -14.49 11.71 -3.45
C VAL A 57 -15.99 11.68 -3.66
N LEU A 58 -16.64 10.53 -3.44
CA LEU A 58 -18.10 10.40 -3.55
C LEU A 58 -18.82 11.17 -2.45
N PHE A 59 -18.12 11.53 -1.39
CA PHE A 59 -18.62 12.28 -0.25
C PHE A 59 -18.04 13.71 -0.20
N GLY A 60 -17.42 14.17 -1.29
CA GLY A 60 -16.79 15.49 -1.35
C GLY A 60 -15.48 15.59 -0.58
N LEU A 61 -14.86 14.45 -0.27
CA LEU A 61 -13.61 14.38 0.50
C LEU A 61 -12.46 13.91 -0.40
N PHE A 62 -11.25 14.02 0.11
CA PHE A 62 -10.04 13.52 -0.54
C PHE A 62 -9.30 12.58 0.41
N PRO A 63 -8.71 11.46 -0.09
CA PRO A 63 -7.96 10.56 0.77
C PRO A 63 -6.77 11.27 1.43
N GLY A 64 -6.75 11.29 2.76
CA GLY A 64 -5.83 12.15 3.54
C GLY A 64 -4.68 11.42 4.21
N MET A 65 -4.44 10.13 3.90
CA MET A 65 -3.36 9.35 4.50
C MET A 65 -2.31 8.90 3.48
N GLY A 66 -2.09 9.68 2.45
CA GLY A 66 -1.02 9.46 1.48
C GLY A 66 -1.39 8.61 0.26
N ALA A 67 -2.67 8.39 -0.01
CA ALA A 67 -3.11 7.54 -1.12
C ALA A 67 -2.43 7.90 -2.44
N TYR A 68 -2.43 9.17 -2.83
CA TYR A 68 -1.85 9.59 -4.09
C TYR A 68 -0.33 9.34 -4.13
N SER A 69 0.37 9.74 -3.08
CA SER A 69 1.82 9.53 -2.96
C SER A 69 2.20 8.06 -3.07
N PHE A 70 1.48 7.19 -2.36
CA PHE A 70 1.78 5.75 -2.37
C PHE A 70 1.37 5.08 -3.68
N LEU A 71 0.24 5.48 -4.27
CA LEU A 71 -0.18 4.96 -5.57
C LEU A 71 0.84 5.31 -6.65
N CYS A 72 1.39 6.54 -6.63
CA CYS A 72 2.39 6.97 -7.61
C CYS A 72 3.70 6.16 -7.54
N ARG A 73 3.94 5.42 -6.46
CA ARG A 73 5.09 4.51 -6.33
C ARG A 73 4.78 3.11 -6.86
N ARG A 74 3.53 2.84 -7.24
CA ARG A 74 3.09 1.53 -7.76
C ARG A 74 2.60 1.59 -9.18
N VAL A 75 1.95 2.67 -9.55
CA VAL A 75 1.35 2.87 -10.88
C VAL A 75 1.70 4.26 -11.40
N SER A 76 1.34 4.55 -12.66
CA SER A 76 1.54 5.89 -13.22
C SER A 76 0.71 6.92 -12.46
N PRO A 77 1.15 8.18 -12.41
CA PRO A 77 0.35 9.26 -11.82
C PRO A 77 -1.03 9.39 -12.43
N HIS A 78 -1.15 9.15 -13.73
CA HIS A 78 -2.43 9.21 -14.45
C HIS A 78 -3.40 8.13 -13.93
N LEU A 79 -2.92 6.91 -13.76
CA LEU A 79 -3.74 5.82 -13.23
C LEU A 79 -4.07 6.04 -11.75
N ALA A 80 -3.12 6.55 -10.96
CA ALA A 80 -3.35 6.90 -9.57
C ALA A 80 -4.48 7.93 -9.43
N GLU A 81 -4.45 8.98 -10.25
CA GLU A 81 -5.49 10.01 -10.28
C GLU A 81 -6.86 9.41 -10.63
N LYS A 82 -6.91 8.55 -11.63
CA LYS A 82 -8.13 7.88 -12.05
C LYS A 82 -8.73 7.05 -10.92
N ILE A 83 -7.93 6.25 -10.24
CA ILE A 83 -8.39 5.40 -9.13
C ILE A 83 -9.02 6.27 -8.02
N ILE A 84 -8.39 7.39 -7.69
CA ILE A 84 -8.89 8.29 -6.65
C ILE A 84 -10.17 9.00 -7.10
N LEU A 85 -10.17 9.56 -8.29
CA LEU A 85 -11.31 10.37 -8.76
C LEU A 85 -12.53 9.54 -9.14
N ASP A 86 -12.36 8.29 -9.53
CA ASP A 86 -13.49 7.39 -9.78
C ASP A 86 -14.27 7.09 -8.49
N GLY A 87 -13.58 7.03 -7.34
CA GLY A 87 -14.21 6.65 -6.08
C GLY A 87 -14.78 5.24 -6.07
N ARG A 88 -14.48 4.46 -7.10
CA ARG A 88 -15.02 3.12 -7.33
C ARG A 88 -14.30 2.08 -6.48
N VAL A 89 -15.03 1.07 -6.02
CA VAL A 89 -14.42 -0.10 -5.40
C VAL A 89 -13.99 -1.05 -6.52
N TYR A 90 -12.69 -1.32 -6.59
CA TYR A 90 -12.11 -2.26 -7.55
C TYR A 90 -11.99 -3.63 -6.88
N SER A 91 -12.00 -4.69 -7.67
CA SER A 91 -11.71 -6.02 -7.14
C SER A 91 -10.20 -6.18 -6.92
N ALA A 92 -9.82 -7.12 -6.04
CA ALA A 92 -8.42 -7.46 -5.83
C ALA A 92 -7.76 -7.92 -7.14
N GLU A 93 -8.52 -8.63 -7.99
CA GLU A 93 -8.06 -9.08 -9.30
C GLU A 93 -7.73 -7.90 -10.21
N GLU A 94 -8.62 -6.91 -10.26
CA GLU A 94 -8.39 -5.68 -11.05
C GLU A 94 -7.18 -4.90 -10.54
N MET A 95 -7.06 -4.76 -9.22
CA MET A 95 -5.93 -4.05 -8.60
C MET A 95 -4.60 -4.79 -8.82
N HIS A 96 -4.63 -6.11 -8.85
CA HIS A 96 -3.45 -6.91 -9.18
C HIS A 96 -3.05 -6.69 -10.65
N ALA A 97 -4.01 -6.71 -11.56
CA ALA A 97 -3.75 -6.47 -12.98
C ALA A 97 -3.17 -5.06 -13.25
N MET A 98 -3.58 -4.07 -12.47
CA MET A 98 -3.06 -2.71 -12.58
C MET A 98 -1.68 -2.51 -11.95
N GLY A 99 -1.22 -3.45 -11.13
CA GLY A 99 0.08 -3.34 -10.45
C GLY A 99 0.02 -2.79 -9.04
N VAL A 100 -1.18 -2.58 -8.48
CA VAL A 100 -1.35 -2.10 -7.10
C VAL A 100 -1.16 -3.23 -6.09
N VAL A 101 -1.76 -4.38 -6.34
CA VAL A 101 -1.61 -5.58 -5.51
C VAL A 101 -0.44 -6.40 -6.04
N ASP A 102 0.49 -6.77 -5.16
CA ASP A 102 1.69 -7.50 -5.56
C ASP A 102 1.44 -9.01 -5.70
N VAL A 103 0.67 -9.59 -4.79
CA VAL A 103 0.38 -11.02 -4.76
C VAL A 103 -1.13 -11.23 -4.62
N LEU A 104 -1.71 -11.90 -5.59
CA LEU A 104 -3.12 -12.29 -5.58
C LEU A 104 -3.23 -13.77 -5.29
N VAL A 105 -4.02 -14.14 -4.29
CA VAL A 105 -4.22 -15.53 -3.88
C VAL A 105 -5.71 -15.83 -3.75
N LYS A 106 -6.04 -17.11 -3.73
CA LYS A 106 -7.41 -17.55 -3.50
C LYS A 106 -7.85 -17.22 -2.08
N LYS A 107 -9.16 -17.06 -1.91
CA LYS A 107 -9.74 -16.79 -0.60
C LYS A 107 -9.30 -17.87 0.41
N GLY A 108 -8.81 -17.43 1.56
CA GLY A 108 -8.30 -18.31 2.60
C GLY A 108 -6.81 -18.65 2.49
N GLU A 109 -6.14 -18.31 1.39
CA GLU A 109 -4.73 -18.64 1.16
C GLU A 109 -3.76 -17.49 1.50
N GLY A 110 -4.27 -16.33 1.90
CA GLY A 110 -3.46 -15.14 2.13
C GLY A 110 -2.43 -15.30 3.22
N ARG A 111 -2.80 -15.92 4.34
CA ARG A 111 -1.90 -16.14 5.46
C ARG A 111 -0.70 -16.99 5.09
N ALA A 112 -0.93 -18.08 4.35
CA ALA A 112 0.13 -18.95 3.88
C ALA A 112 1.08 -18.21 2.92
N ALA A 113 0.55 -17.34 2.07
CA ALA A 113 1.36 -16.51 1.18
C ALA A 113 2.25 -15.53 1.95
N VAL A 114 1.72 -14.90 2.99
CA VAL A 114 2.49 -14.01 3.87
C VAL A 114 3.61 -14.76 4.57
N GLU A 115 3.30 -15.94 5.10
CA GLU A 115 4.31 -16.79 5.77
C GLU A 115 5.44 -17.16 4.81
N GLU A 116 5.13 -17.47 3.56
CA GLU A 116 6.15 -17.75 2.53
C GLU A 116 7.01 -16.53 2.22
N LEU A 117 6.41 -15.35 2.12
CA LEU A 117 7.16 -14.10 1.94
C LEU A 117 8.12 -13.85 3.10
N ILE A 118 7.67 -14.10 4.32
CA ILE A 118 8.54 -13.97 5.51
C ILE A 118 9.72 -14.93 5.43
N ARG A 119 9.47 -16.18 5.04
CA ARG A 119 10.53 -17.17 4.86
C ARG A 119 11.54 -16.73 3.79
N GLN A 120 11.07 -16.18 2.67
CA GLN A 120 11.95 -15.64 1.63
C GLN A 120 12.82 -14.50 2.14
N GLN A 121 12.26 -13.60 2.91
CA GLN A 121 12.99 -12.48 3.51
C GLN A 121 14.06 -12.98 4.49
N GLN A 122 13.77 -14.01 5.25
CA GLN A 122 14.71 -14.60 6.20
C GLN A 122 15.87 -15.32 5.50
N ARG A 123 15.68 -15.82 4.28
CA ARG A 123 16.77 -16.46 3.50
C ARG A 123 17.79 -15.45 2.98
N THR A 124 17.34 -14.24 2.63
CA THR A 124 18.19 -13.20 2.03
C THR A 124 17.95 -11.84 2.68
N PRO A 125 18.16 -11.72 4.00
CA PRO A 125 17.81 -10.48 4.72
C PRO A 125 18.60 -9.27 4.23
N GLN A 126 19.82 -9.44 3.82
CA GLN A 126 20.67 -8.35 3.33
C GLN A 126 20.16 -7.77 2.01
N SER A 127 19.60 -8.60 1.14
CA SER A 127 19.01 -8.14 -0.12
C SER A 127 17.79 -7.26 0.14
N TYR A 128 16.96 -7.63 1.10
CA TYR A 128 15.78 -6.83 1.45
C TYR A 128 16.14 -5.51 2.12
N LEU A 129 17.17 -5.50 2.99
CA LEU A 129 17.67 -4.27 3.58
C LEU A 129 18.28 -3.34 2.54
N ALA A 130 19.03 -3.90 1.59
CA ALA A 130 19.59 -3.14 0.47
C ALA A 130 18.47 -2.57 -0.41
N MET A 131 17.40 -3.33 -0.63
CA MET A 131 16.25 -2.86 -1.39
C MET A 131 15.54 -1.70 -0.69
N ASN A 132 15.38 -1.77 0.64
CA ASN A 132 14.83 -0.66 1.42
C ASN A 132 15.67 0.62 1.26
N ALA A 133 16.99 0.49 1.31
CA ALA A 133 17.89 1.62 1.12
C ALA A 133 17.79 2.21 -0.29
N ALA A 134 17.74 1.35 -1.31
CA ALA A 134 17.58 1.78 -2.70
C ALA A 134 16.24 2.51 -2.91
N ARG A 135 15.16 1.99 -2.34
CA ARG A 135 13.84 2.59 -2.42
C ARG A 135 13.80 3.97 -1.75
N ALA A 136 14.47 4.13 -0.61
CA ALA A 136 14.54 5.40 0.10
C ALA A 136 15.20 6.49 -0.75
N ILE A 137 16.13 6.12 -1.61
CA ILE A 137 16.80 7.06 -2.53
C ILE A 137 15.96 7.30 -3.78
N ALA A 138 15.46 6.24 -4.41
CA ALA A 138 14.78 6.32 -5.70
C ALA A 138 13.32 6.76 -5.60
N GLN A 139 12.64 6.44 -4.51
CA GLN A 139 11.21 6.69 -4.32
C GLN A 139 10.90 7.27 -2.93
N PRO A 140 11.54 8.39 -2.54
CA PRO A 140 11.30 8.95 -1.22
C PRO A 140 9.88 9.48 -1.08
N VAL A 141 9.31 9.29 0.11
CA VAL A 141 8.08 9.96 0.54
C VAL A 141 8.38 10.58 1.89
N SER A 142 8.42 11.91 1.94
CA SER A 142 8.70 12.60 3.18
C SER A 142 7.45 12.72 4.04
N TYR A 143 7.64 12.84 5.35
CA TYR A 143 6.56 13.12 6.27
C TYR A 143 5.87 14.44 5.93
N ASP A 144 6.65 15.46 5.54
CA ASP A 144 6.10 16.75 5.16
C ASP A 144 5.23 16.67 3.91
N GLU A 145 5.64 15.89 2.91
CA GLU A 145 4.81 15.65 1.71
C GLU A 145 3.44 15.08 2.10
N LEU A 146 3.42 14.11 2.99
CA LEU A 146 2.16 13.50 3.42
C LEU A 146 1.28 14.49 4.18
N LEU A 147 1.88 15.33 5.02
CA LEU A 147 1.13 16.36 5.76
C LEU A 147 0.54 17.41 4.81
N GLU A 148 1.28 17.85 3.81
CA GLU A 148 0.83 18.87 2.87
C GLU A 148 -0.35 18.40 2.01
N ILE A 149 -0.36 17.13 1.62
CA ILE A 149 -1.43 16.55 0.79
C ILE A 149 -2.67 16.24 1.64
N THR A 150 -2.52 16.05 2.94
CA THR A 150 -3.63 15.86 3.87
C THR A 150 -4.34 17.19 4.19
#